data_43e9c16863dce5a5d4f8b90fc842c6b7
#
_entry.id   43e9c16863dce5a5d4f8b90fc842c6b7
#
_cell.length_a   1.000
_cell.length_b   1.000
_cell.length_c   1.000
_cell.angle_alpha   90.00
_cell.angle_beta   90.00
_cell.angle_gamma   90.00
#
_symmetry.space_group_name_H-M   'P 1'
#
loop_
_entity.id
_entity.type
_entity.pdbx_description
1 polymer ?
#
loop_
_entity_poly.entity_id
_entity_poly.type
_entity_poly.pdbx_seq_one_letter_code
_entity_poly.pdbx_strand_id
1 'polypeptide(L)'
;MADAAYGLWPLVILNTALFALFAASFFHPRTKRDWRAMGAFTAFLVALFTEMYGIPLTIYLLGSWLGSRFPLLRDTHAGGHLWNDLTGWTGDPHLSPFHLASYALLGGGFWLIAVAWRHLHDAARTETLATTGPYARVRHPQYDGFLLVMIGFLLQWPTIPTLIMFPILVVVYAKLARNEEREVAERFGEQWGTYAARTPAFLPRLGAHHTTTPPSGRNTRAAKPMLPTGEQRADHVQRTRTKP
;
A
#
# COMPACT_ATOMS: atom_id res chain seq x y z
N MET A 1 -6.47 39.80 -5.36
CA MET A 1 -6.43 38.85 -6.50
C MET A 1 -6.30 37.41 -5.96
N ALA A 2 -7.25 36.93 -5.18
CA ALA A 2 -7.08 35.62 -4.54
C ALA A 2 -8.20 34.61 -4.84
N ASP A 3 -9.24 35.01 -5.59
CA ASP A 3 -10.47 34.23 -5.63
C ASP A 3 -10.69 33.42 -6.91
N ALA A 4 -9.69 33.32 -7.77
CA ALA A 4 -9.79 32.56 -9.03
C ALA A 4 -9.52 31.06 -8.92
N ALA A 5 -9.26 30.54 -7.71
CA ALA A 5 -8.87 29.14 -7.54
C ALA A 5 -10.06 28.17 -7.46
N TYR A 6 -11.24 28.64 -7.10
CA TYR A 6 -12.45 27.84 -6.99
C TYR A 6 -13.29 27.85 -8.27
N GLY A 7 -14.08 26.80 -8.49
CA GLY A 7 -14.89 26.63 -9.68
C GLY A 7 -14.09 26.24 -10.93
N LEU A 8 -12.83 25.84 -10.76
CA LEU A 8 -11.93 25.45 -11.84
C LEU A 8 -12.12 23.97 -12.23
N TRP A 9 -13.31 23.63 -12.67
CA TRP A 9 -13.68 22.25 -13.06
C TRP A 9 -12.71 21.56 -14.04
N PRO A 10 -12.09 22.25 -15.01
CA PRO A 10 -11.07 21.65 -15.86
C PRO A 10 -9.87 21.12 -15.05
N LEU A 11 -9.44 21.82 -14.00
CA LEU A 11 -8.36 21.38 -13.12
C LEU A 11 -8.79 20.18 -12.26
N VAL A 12 -10.02 20.16 -11.75
CA VAL A 12 -10.58 19.02 -11.03
C VAL A 12 -10.53 17.76 -11.90
N ILE A 13 -11.05 17.87 -13.13
CA ILE A 13 -11.09 16.76 -14.09
C ILE A 13 -9.66 16.33 -14.46
N LEU A 14 -8.78 17.28 -14.76
CA LEU A 14 -7.40 17.00 -15.14
C LEU A 14 -6.64 16.28 -14.03
N ASN A 15 -6.66 16.80 -12.80
CA ASN A 15 -5.96 16.18 -11.67
C ASN A 15 -6.54 14.82 -11.34
N THR A 16 -7.87 14.70 -11.29
CA THR A 16 -8.55 13.41 -11.03
C THR A 16 -8.18 12.38 -12.11
N ALA A 17 -8.21 12.78 -13.40
CA ALA A 17 -7.84 11.91 -14.50
C ALA A 17 -6.36 11.52 -14.44
N LEU A 18 -5.45 12.46 -14.14
CA LEU A 18 -4.03 12.21 -14.00
C LEU A 18 -3.76 11.15 -12.92
N PHE A 19 -4.34 11.30 -11.74
CA PHE A 19 -4.15 10.34 -10.65
C PHE A 19 -4.85 9.00 -10.91
N ALA A 20 -6.03 9.03 -11.55
CA ALA A 20 -6.71 7.81 -11.96
C ALA A 20 -5.92 7.04 -13.02
N LEU A 21 -5.36 7.73 -14.02
CA LEU A 21 -4.49 7.14 -15.03
C LEU A 21 -3.18 6.64 -14.42
N PHE A 22 -2.57 7.40 -13.52
CA PHE A 22 -1.41 6.94 -12.76
C PHE A 22 -1.73 5.63 -12.03
N ALA A 23 -2.79 5.61 -11.24
CA ALA A 23 -3.25 4.42 -10.59
C ALA A 23 -3.49 3.29 -11.61
N ALA A 24 -4.24 3.51 -12.67
CA ALA A 24 -4.55 2.52 -13.71
C ALA A 24 -3.30 2.01 -14.45
N SER A 25 -2.25 2.81 -14.62
CA SER A 25 -1.00 2.40 -15.29
C SER A 25 -0.23 1.32 -14.53
N PHE A 26 -0.39 1.29 -13.22
CA PHE A 26 0.19 0.24 -12.36
C PHE A 26 -0.78 -0.92 -12.14
N PHE A 27 -2.07 -0.72 -12.45
CA PHE A 27 -3.11 -1.67 -12.23
C PHE A 27 -3.54 -2.34 -13.54
N HIS A 28 -3.30 -3.62 -13.65
CA HIS A 28 -4.15 -4.51 -14.41
C HIS A 28 -4.98 -5.28 -13.40
N PRO A 29 -6.12 -4.73 -12.97
CA PRO A 29 -6.92 -5.35 -11.93
C PRO A 29 -7.41 -6.70 -12.43
N ARG A 30 -6.97 -7.76 -11.78
CA ARG A 30 -7.36 -9.13 -12.09
C ARG A 30 -8.54 -9.60 -11.27
N THR A 31 -8.90 -8.85 -10.21
CA THR A 31 -9.96 -9.22 -9.29
C THR A 31 -10.94 -8.08 -9.05
N LYS A 32 -12.21 -8.41 -8.73
CA LYS A 32 -13.21 -7.41 -8.30
C LYS A 32 -12.78 -6.62 -7.05
N ARG A 33 -11.80 -7.12 -6.33
CA ARG A 33 -11.29 -6.56 -5.08
C ARG A 33 -10.32 -5.42 -5.35
N ASP A 34 -9.44 -5.59 -6.33
CA ASP A 34 -8.51 -4.52 -6.76
C ASP A 34 -9.30 -3.29 -7.23
N TRP A 35 -10.41 -3.49 -7.93
CA TRP A 35 -11.31 -2.42 -8.33
C TRP A 35 -11.95 -1.69 -7.13
N ARG A 36 -12.24 -2.40 -6.02
CA ARG A 36 -12.80 -1.76 -4.83
C ARG A 36 -11.78 -0.88 -4.11
N ALA A 37 -10.56 -1.34 -3.95
CA ALA A 37 -9.48 -0.57 -3.34
C ALA A 37 -9.18 0.68 -4.16
N MET A 38 -9.08 0.54 -5.48
CA MET A 38 -8.89 1.64 -6.41
C MET A 38 -10.08 2.60 -6.42
N GLY A 39 -11.31 2.08 -6.47
CA GLY A 39 -12.51 2.90 -6.46
C GLY A 39 -12.62 3.76 -5.20
N ALA A 40 -12.29 3.21 -4.04
CA ALA A 40 -12.26 3.93 -2.78
C ALA A 40 -11.20 5.04 -2.76
N PHE A 41 -10.00 4.75 -3.28
CA PHE A 41 -8.95 5.76 -3.43
C PHE A 41 -9.32 6.85 -4.44
N THR A 42 -9.88 6.49 -5.58
CA THR A 42 -10.36 7.45 -6.59
C THR A 42 -11.45 8.35 -6.01
N ALA A 43 -12.40 7.80 -5.25
CA ALA A 43 -13.44 8.60 -4.60
C ALA A 43 -12.85 9.62 -3.62
N PHE A 44 -11.80 9.27 -2.88
CA PHE A 44 -11.07 10.21 -2.02
C PHE A 44 -10.44 11.34 -2.84
N LEU A 45 -9.77 11.01 -3.95
CA LEU A 45 -9.16 12.02 -4.83
C LEU A 45 -10.21 12.94 -5.46
N VAL A 46 -11.34 12.39 -5.91
CA VAL A 46 -12.45 13.20 -6.45
C VAL A 46 -12.97 14.17 -5.39
N ALA A 47 -13.22 13.71 -4.17
CA ALA A 47 -13.68 14.55 -3.08
C ALA A 47 -12.66 15.67 -2.78
N LEU A 48 -11.37 15.31 -2.69
CA LEU A 48 -10.28 16.27 -2.44
C LEU A 48 -10.23 17.38 -3.50
N PHE A 49 -10.14 17.00 -4.79
CA PHE A 49 -9.98 17.99 -5.86
C PHE A 49 -11.26 18.78 -6.13
N THR A 50 -12.43 18.20 -5.87
CA THR A 50 -13.71 18.93 -5.92
C THR A 50 -13.74 20.04 -4.87
N GLU A 51 -13.28 19.77 -3.65
CA GLU A 51 -13.14 20.77 -2.59
C GLU A 51 -12.06 21.81 -2.92
N MET A 52 -10.90 21.36 -3.40
CA MET A 52 -9.75 22.21 -3.61
C MET A 52 -9.93 23.21 -4.75
N TYR A 53 -10.56 22.80 -5.86
CA TYR A 53 -10.67 23.60 -7.09
C TYR A 53 -12.10 23.79 -7.60
N GLY A 54 -13.04 22.99 -7.11
CA GLY A 54 -14.43 23.02 -7.54
C GLY A 54 -15.33 23.82 -6.61
N ILE A 55 -16.12 23.12 -5.81
CA ILE A 55 -17.04 23.70 -4.83
C ILE A 55 -16.46 23.50 -3.44
N PRO A 56 -15.97 24.53 -2.76
CA PRO A 56 -15.39 24.41 -1.43
C PRO A 56 -16.49 24.26 -0.36
N LEU A 57 -17.08 23.08 -0.29
CA LEU A 57 -18.15 22.75 0.66
C LEU A 57 -17.72 22.99 2.10
N THR A 58 -16.47 22.66 2.42
CA THR A 58 -15.87 22.89 3.74
C THR A 58 -15.94 24.37 4.11
N ILE A 59 -15.48 25.25 3.21
CA ILE A 59 -15.47 26.69 3.45
C ILE A 59 -16.89 27.22 3.45
N TYR A 60 -17.74 26.77 2.52
CA TYR A 60 -19.13 27.18 2.44
C TYR A 60 -19.93 26.83 3.70
N LEU A 61 -19.79 25.61 4.23
CA LEU A 61 -20.48 25.15 5.43
C LEU A 61 -19.91 25.77 6.71
N LEU A 62 -18.59 25.99 6.77
CA LEU A 62 -17.93 26.54 7.95
C LEU A 62 -17.81 28.06 7.91
N GLY A 63 -17.74 28.68 6.72
CA GLY A 63 -17.50 30.11 6.55
C GLY A 63 -18.56 30.98 7.20
N SER A 64 -19.83 30.59 7.14
CA SER A 64 -20.92 31.31 7.76
C SER A 64 -20.96 31.13 9.29
N TRP A 65 -20.60 29.97 9.82
CA TRP A 65 -20.67 29.66 11.25
C TRP A 65 -19.33 29.80 11.96
N LEU A 66 -18.25 29.35 11.35
CA LEU A 66 -16.91 29.32 11.92
C LEU A 66 -16.12 30.60 11.61
N GLY A 67 -16.32 31.18 10.44
CA GLY A 67 -15.65 32.41 10.01
C GLY A 67 -16.00 33.63 10.88
N SER A 68 -17.21 33.68 11.48
CA SER A 68 -17.58 34.67 12.48
C SER A 68 -16.86 34.51 13.82
N ARG A 69 -16.41 33.29 14.16
CA ARG A 69 -15.73 32.94 15.41
C ARG A 69 -14.23 32.82 15.26
N PHE A 70 -13.76 32.45 14.07
CA PHE A 70 -12.35 32.24 13.76
C PHE A 70 -11.98 32.96 12.44
N PRO A 71 -11.54 34.23 12.51
CA PRO A 71 -11.16 35.00 11.33
C PRO A 71 -10.04 34.41 10.47
N LEU A 72 -9.33 33.40 11.02
CA LEU A 72 -8.28 32.65 10.31
C LEU A 72 -8.83 31.73 9.22
N LEU A 73 -10.10 31.30 9.31
CA LEU A 73 -10.74 30.49 8.26
C LEU A 73 -11.35 31.40 7.21
N ARG A 74 -10.48 31.94 6.35
CA ARG A 74 -10.90 32.82 5.25
C ARG A 74 -11.46 32.00 4.10
N ASP A 75 -12.44 32.59 3.41
CA ASP A 75 -13.14 32.07 2.24
C ASP A 75 -12.26 32.14 0.96
N THR A 76 -10.97 31.79 1.07
CA THR A 76 -9.98 31.93 0.01
C THR A 76 -9.20 30.63 -0.15
N HIS A 77 -8.55 30.44 -1.33
CA HIS A 77 -7.61 29.33 -1.53
C HIS A 77 -6.51 29.31 -0.46
N ALA A 78 -6.07 30.46 0.03
CA ALA A 78 -5.11 30.55 1.13
C ALA A 78 -5.62 29.91 2.43
N GLY A 79 -6.93 29.99 2.72
CA GLY A 79 -7.55 29.37 3.90
C GLY A 79 -7.58 27.82 3.85
N GLY A 80 -7.31 27.20 2.72
CA GLY A 80 -7.17 25.75 2.59
C GLY A 80 -5.89 25.20 3.23
N HIS A 81 -4.90 26.04 3.49
CA HIS A 81 -3.66 25.70 4.18
C HIS A 81 -3.83 25.72 5.72
N LEU A 82 -4.84 25.04 6.21
CA LEU A 82 -5.29 25.06 7.59
C LEU A 82 -4.16 24.90 8.62
N TRP A 83 -3.19 24.01 8.36
CA TRP A 83 -2.08 23.77 9.30
C TRP A 83 -1.15 24.98 9.39
N ASN A 84 -0.95 25.72 8.31
CA ASN A 84 -0.14 26.94 8.33
C ASN A 84 -0.82 28.02 9.18
N ASP A 85 -2.13 28.18 9.03
CA ASP A 85 -2.90 29.16 9.80
C ASP A 85 -2.93 28.81 11.29
N LEU A 86 -3.12 27.53 11.62
CA LEU A 86 -3.13 27.05 13.01
C LEU A 86 -1.78 27.21 13.73
N THR A 87 -0.68 27.12 12.97
CA THR A 87 0.68 27.22 13.53
C THR A 87 1.28 28.61 13.42
N GLY A 88 0.58 29.57 12.80
CA GLY A 88 1.05 30.94 12.61
C GLY A 88 2.18 31.07 11.58
N TRP A 89 2.25 30.16 10.60
CA TRP A 89 3.22 30.25 9.52
C TRP A 89 2.94 31.47 8.63
N THR A 90 3.91 32.37 8.50
CA THR A 90 3.78 33.64 7.76
C THR A 90 4.49 33.64 6.40
N GLY A 91 5.25 32.57 6.09
CA GLY A 91 5.96 32.42 4.82
C GLY A 91 5.06 31.89 3.69
N ASP A 92 5.68 31.58 2.55
CA ASP A 92 4.98 30.92 1.44
C ASP A 92 4.37 29.59 1.94
N PRO A 93 3.05 29.40 1.81
CA PRO A 93 2.39 28.16 2.27
C PRO A 93 2.96 26.90 1.64
N HIS A 94 3.41 26.96 0.39
CA HIS A 94 3.96 25.81 -0.34
C HIS A 94 5.36 25.40 0.12
N LEU A 95 6.07 26.27 0.81
CA LEU A 95 7.38 26.01 1.41
C LEU A 95 7.30 25.72 2.90
N SER A 96 6.10 25.63 3.45
CA SER A 96 5.89 25.31 4.87
C SER A 96 6.36 23.89 5.19
N PRO A 97 6.74 23.62 6.46
CA PRO A 97 7.10 22.26 6.89
C PRO A 97 6.02 21.22 6.60
N PHE A 98 4.74 21.62 6.64
CA PHE A 98 3.60 20.75 6.34
C PHE A 98 3.55 20.36 4.88
N HIS A 99 3.77 21.32 3.96
CA HIS A 99 3.83 21.04 2.53
C HIS A 99 5.04 20.19 2.17
N LEU A 100 6.21 20.51 2.73
CA LEU A 100 7.42 19.70 2.50
C LEU A 100 7.23 18.26 2.99
N ALA A 101 6.63 18.08 4.17
CA ALA A 101 6.28 16.75 4.66
C ALA A 101 5.23 16.07 3.76
N SER A 102 4.23 16.81 3.28
CA SER A 102 3.23 16.26 2.35
C SER A 102 3.87 15.77 1.05
N TYR A 103 4.78 16.53 0.45
CA TYR A 103 5.49 16.11 -0.76
C TYR A 103 6.30 14.83 -0.54
N ALA A 104 6.95 14.70 0.62
CA ALA A 104 7.67 13.47 0.97
C ALA A 104 6.71 12.27 1.12
N LEU A 105 5.55 12.48 1.75
CA LEU A 105 4.54 11.43 1.92
C LEU A 105 3.89 11.05 0.58
N LEU A 106 3.57 12.02 -0.27
CA LEU A 106 3.02 11.77 -1.61
C LEU A 106 4.02 11.01 -2.48
N GLY A 107 5.25 11.52 -2.58
CA GLY A 107 6.30 10.87 -3.36
C GLY A 107 6.63 9.47 -2.85
N GLY A 108 6.79 9.32 -1.54
CA GLY A 108 7.04 8.02 -0.89
C GLY A 108 5.88 7.04 -1.05
N GLY A 109 4.64 7.52 -0.92
CA GLY A 109 3.44 6.71 -1.11
C GLY A 109 3.30 6.20 -2.55
N PHE A 110 3.43 7.08 -3.54
CA PHE A 110 3.38 6.69 -4.95
C PHE A 110 4.54 5.75 -5.33
N TRP A 111 5.75 6.03 -4.84
CA TRP A 111 6.88 5.14 -5.03
C TRP A 111 6.60 3.74 -4.43
N LEU A 112 6.08 3.70 -3.20
CA LEU A 112 5.76 2.43 -2.52
C LEU A 112 4.70 1.64 -3.29
N ILE A 113 3.63 2.30 -3.75
CA ILE A 113 2.60 1.71 -4.60
C ILE A 113 3.25 1.12 -5.86
N ALA A 114 4.03 1.90 -6.60
CA ALA A 114 4.66 1.48 -7.83
C ALA A 114 5.57 0.26 -7.65
N VAL A 115 6.39 0.25 -6.59
CA VAL A 115 7.29 -0.87 -6.29
C VAL A 115 6.51 -2.10 -5.83
N ALA A 116 5.54 -1.92 -4.93
CA ALA A 116 4.70 -3.02 -4.44
C ALA A 116 3.99 -3.73 -5.60
N TRP A 117 3.43 -2.97 -6.54
CA TRP A 117 2.71 -3.53 -7.68
C TRP A 117 3.59 -4.31 -8.63
N ARG A 118 4.82 -3.86 -8.88
CA ARG A 118 5.77 -4.63 -9.69
C ARG A 118 6.01 -6.01 -9.07
N HIS A 119 6.34 -6.05 -7.76
CA HIS A 119 6.59 -7.31 -7.07
C HIS A 119 5.34 -8.22 -7.03
N LEU A 120 4.15 -7.64 -6.80
CA LEU A 120 2.90 -8.39 -6.82
C LEU A 120 2.61 -8.97 -8.22
N HIS A 121 2.84 -8.15 -9.27
CA HIS A 121 2.63 -8.58 -10.64
C HIS A 121 3.57 -9.73 -11.04
N ASP A 122 4.86 -9.61 -10.68
CA ASP A 122 5.86 -10.63 -10.96
C ASP A 122 5.53 -11.95 -10.23
N ALA A 123 5.16 -11.88 -8.95
CA ALA A 123 4.72 -13.04 -8.20
C ALA A 123 3.44 -13.68 -8.78
N ALA A 124 2.50 -12.85 -9.24
CA ALA A 124 1.27 -13.35 -9.90
C ALA A 124 1.54 -14.05 -11.23
N ARG A 125 2.55 -13.60 -12.00
CA ARG A 125 2.96 -14.24 -13.26
C ARG A 125 3.62 -15.59 -13.05
N THR A 126 4.34 -15.77 -11.95
CA THR A 126 5.03 -17.01 -11.59
C THR A 126 4.21 -17.88 -10.65
N GLU A 127 2.96 -17.48 -10.34
CA GLU A 127 2.06 -18.18 -9.41
C GLU A 127 2.67 -18.42 -8.02
N THR A 128 3.54 -17.53 -7.57
CA THR A 128 4.24 -17.61 -6.29
C THR A 128 3.70 -16.60 -5.28
N LEU A 129 3.98 -16.80 -4.00
CA LEU A 129 3.67 -15.85 -2.95
C LEU A 129 4.61 -14.65 -3.03
N ALA A 130 4.08 -13.42 -3.07
CA ALA A 130 4.87 -12.19 -3.01
C ALA A 130 5.47 -12.01 -1.61
N THR A 131 6.79 -12.21 -1.49
CA THR A 131 7.53 -12.10 -0.21
C THR A 131 8.77 -11.23 -0.32
N THR A 132 9.04 -10.66 -1.50
CA THR A 132 10.24 -9.89 -1.79
C THR A 132 9.96 -8.38 -1.88
N GLY A 133 11.01 -7.56 -1.85
CA GLY A 133 10.88 -6.11 -1.91
C GLY A 133 10.10 -5.55 -0.72
N PRO A 134 9.09 -4.68 -0.93
CA PRO A 134 8.27 -4.15 0.16
C PRO A 134 7.54 -5.23 0.95
N TYR A 135 7.17 -6.36 0.30
CA TYR A 135 6.50 -7.50 0.94
C TYR A 135 7.39 -8.24 1.95
N ALA A 136 8.70 -8.06 1.91
CA ALA A 136 9.58 -8.58 2.95
C ALA A 136 9.42 -7.85 4.30
N ARG A 137 8.86 -6.64 4.30
CA ARG A 137 8.71 -5.79 5.48
C ARG A 137 7.28 -5.73 6.01
N VAL A 138 6.30 -5.67 5.11
CA VAL A 138 4.86 -5.64 5.43
C VAL A 138 4.09 -6.47 4.40
N ARG A 139 2.92 -7.00 4.80
CA ARG A 139 2.13 -7.86 3.91
C ARG A 139 1.28 -7.07 2.91
N HIS A 140 0.93 -5.81 3.23
CA HIS A 140 0.06 -4.97 2.42
C HIS A 140 0.68 -3.61 2.07
N PRO A 141 1.87 -3.59 1.43
CA PRO A 141 2.57 -2.33 1.14
C PRO A 141 1.79 -1.41 0.19
N GLN A 142 0.91 -1.95 -0.66
CA GLN A 142 0.05 -1.14 -1.52
C GLN A 142 -0.96 -0.32 -0.71
N TYR A 143 -1.55 -0.89 0.34
CA TYR A 143 -2.47 -0.14 1.21
C TYR A 143 -1.73 0.89 2.06
N ASP A 144 -0.53 0.56 2.55
CA ASP A 144 0.33 1.53 3.23
C ASP A 144 0.66 2.71 2.31
N GLY A 145 0.93 2.44 1.03
CA GLY A 145 1.15 3.47 0.02
C GLY A 145 -0.08 4.37 -0.18
N PHE A 146 -1.28 3.80 -0.29
CA PHE A 146 -2.51 4.60 -0.37
C PHE A 146 -2.73 5.46 0.89
N LEU A 147 -2.49 4.91 2.07
CA LEU A 147 -2.60 5.66 3.32
C LEU A 147 -1.60 6.82 3.38
N LEU A 148 -0.35 6.60 2.97
CA LEU A 148 0.67 7.66 2.89
C LEU A 148 0.25 8.79 1.96
N VAL A 149 -0.26 8.46 0.77
CA VAL A 149 -0.76 9.46 -0.20
C VAL A 149 -1.93 10.25 0.40
N MET A 150 -2.90 9.56 1.01
CA MET A 150 -4.05 10.24 1.64
C MET A 150 -3.62 11.14 2.80
N ILE A 151 -2.72 10.70 3.66
CA ILE A 151 -2.15 11.53 4.75
C ILE A 151 -1.40 12.71 4.16
N GLY A 152 -0.62 12.52 3.09
CA GLY A 152 0.06 13.61 2.39
C GLY A 152 -0.91 14.69 1.93
N PHE A 153 -2.00 14.31 1.28
CA PHE A 153 -3.03 15.26 0.86
C PHE A 153 -3.75 15.92 2.04
N LEU A 154 -4.08 15.18 3.10
CA LEU A 154 -4.68 15.76 4.30
C LEU A 154 -3.75 16.73 5.03
N LEU A 155 -2.45 16.51 4.94
CA LEU A 155 -1.45 17.43 5.49
C LEU A 155 -1.32 18.69 4.61
N GLN A 156 -1.51 18.56 3.31
CA GLN A 156 -1.44 19.67 2.38
C GLN A 156 -2.73 20.49 2.36
N TRP A 157 -3.88 19.82 2.27
CA TRP A 157 -5.18 20.43 2.09
C TRP A 157 -6.29 19.61 2.77
N PRO A 158 -6.45 19.74 4.10
CA PRO A 158 -7.52 19.04 4.80
C PRO A 158 -8.89 19.63 4.44
N THR A 159 -9.81 18.77 3.99
CA THR A 159 -11.21 19.13 3.77
C THR A 159 -12.13 18.28 4.65
N ILE A 160 -13.33 18.76 4.96
CA ILE A 160 -14.29 17.99 5.78
C ILE A 160 -14.59 16.63 5.13
N PRO A 161 -14.94 16.54 3.84
CA PRO A 161 -15.19 15.26 3.22
C PRO A 161 -14.00 14.30 3.32
N THR A 162 -12.78 14.75 3.04
CA THR A 162 -11.60 13.89 3.07
C THR A 162 -11.20 13.48 4.48
N LEU A 163 -11.40 14.36 5.47
CA LEU A 163 -11.18 14.04 6.89
C LEU A 163 -12.15 12.96 7.39
N ILE A 164 -13.42 12.99 6.93
CA ILE A 164 -14.41 11.96 7.26
C ILE A 164 -14.12 10.66 6.49
N MET A 165 -13.76 10.77 5.21
CA MET A 165 -13.48 9.60 4.37
C MET A 165 -12.23 8.83 4.83
N PHE A 166 -11.20 9.51 5.33
CA PHE A 166 -9.94 8.87 5.70
C PHE A 166 -10.11 7.72 6.71
N PRO A 167 -10.72 7.89 7.90
CA PRO A 167 -10.90 6.79 8.84
C PRO A 167 -11.77 5.66 8.28
N ILE A 168 -12.78 6.00 7.44
CA ILE A 168 -13.59 5.00 6.77
C ILE A 168 -12.73 4.16 5.84
N LEU A 169 -11.84 4.79 5.05
CA LEU A 169 -10.94 4.10 4.12
C LEU A 169 -9.91 3.25 4.84
N VAL A 170 -9.38 3.69 5.98
CA VAL A 170 -8.51 2.87 6.84
C VAL A 170 -9.22 1.56 7.23
N VAL A 171 -10.48 1.64 7.67
CA VAL A 171 -11.28 0.46 8.03
C VAL A 171 -11.54 -0.42 6.80
N VAL A 172 -11.88 0.19 5.66
CA VAL A 172 -12.12 -0.52 4.39
C VAL A 172 -10.87 -1.29 3.97
N TYR A 173 -9.69 -0.65 3.96
CA TYR A 173 -8.44 -1.32 3.58
C TYR A 173 -8.04 -2.41 4.57
N ALA A 174 -8.24 -2.20 5.87
CA ALA A 174 -8.01 -3.24 6.86
C ALA A 174 -8.93 -4.47 6.66
N LYS A 175 -10.20 -4.26 6.25
CA LYS A 175 -11.11 -5.35 5.91
C LYS A 175 -10.72 -6.04 4.61
N LEU A 176 -10.34 -5.29 3.58
CA LEU A 176 -9.85 -5.84 2.31
C LEU A 176 -8.61 -6.70 2.52
N ALA A 177 -7.62 -6.19 3.27
CA ALA A 177 -6.41 -6.91 3.62
C ALA A 177 -6.70 -8.26 4.30
N ARG A 178 -7.58 -8.27 5.31
CA ARG A 178 -7.97 -9.52 5.99
C ARG A 178 -8.64 -10.54 5.05
N ASN A 179 -9.42 -10.05 4.10
CA ASN A 179 -10.06 -10.94 3.13
C ASN A 179 -9.06 -11.50 2.12
N GLU A 180 -8.08 -10.67 1.68
CA GLU A 180 -6.98 -11.12 0.84
C GLU A 180 -6.11 -12.15 1.55
N GLU A 181 -5.81 -11.95 2.83
CA GLU A 181 -5.06 -12.90 3.63
C GLU A 181 -5.73 -14.28 3.70
N ARG A 182 -7.06 -14.34 3.79
CA ARG A 182 -7.80 -15.62 3.77
C ARG A 182 -7.64 -16.35 2.44
N GLU A 183 -7.81 -15.64 1.32
CA GLU A 183 -7.66 -16.24 -0.01
C GLU A 183 -6.23 -16.70 -0.28
N VAL A 184 -5.25 -15.92 0.18
CA VAL A 184 -3.83 -16.28 0.07
C VAL A 184 -3.51 -17.48 0.96
N ALA A 185 -4.08 -17.54 2.18
CA ALA A 185 -3.94 -18.67 3.08
C ALA A 185 -4.52 -19.97 2.49
N GLU A 186 -5.69 -19.90 1.85
CA GLU A 186 -6.30 -21.03 1.16
C GLU A 186 -5.44 -21.52 -0.01
N ARG A 187 -4.81 -20.60 -0.74
CA ARG A 187 -4.01 -20.91 -1.92
C ARG A 187 -2.61 -21.44 -1.59
N PHE A 188 -1.93 -20.86 -0.59
CA PHE A 188 -0.51 -21.12 -0.30
C PHE A 188 -0.27 -21.89 1.00
N GLY A 189 -1.30 -22.13 1.81
CA GLY A 189 -1.26 -22.97 3.00
C GLY A 189 -0.11 -22.66 3.96
N GLU A 190 0.78 -23.63 4.20
CA GLU A 190 1.89 -23.52 5.14
C GLU A 190 2.92 -22.43 4.77
N GLN A 191 3.14 -22.18 3.48
CA GLN A 191 4.03 -21.11 3.02
C GLN A 191 3.52 -19.75 3.50
N TRP A 192 2.21 -19.51 3.38
CA TRP A 192 1.56 -18.32 3.90
C TRP A 192 1.70 -18.23 5.42
N GLY A 193 1.41 -19.31 6.15
CA GLY A 193 1.52 -19.35 7.61
C GLY A 193 2.91 -18.94 8.10
N THR A 194 3.95 -19.50 7.49
CA THR A 194 5.35 -19.16 7.80
C THR A 194 5.69 -17.71 7.51
N TYR A 195 5.24 -17.17 6.38
CA TYR A 195 5.45 -15.78 6.00
C TYR A 195 4.70 -14.83 6.94
N ALA A 196 3.40 -15.07 7.17
CA ALA A 196 2.54 -14.25 8.01
C ALA A 196 3.01 -14.15 9.46
N ALA A 197 3.61 -15.23 10.01
CA ALA A 197 4.17 -15.25 11.35
C ALA A 197 5.35 -14.28 11.53
N ARG A 198 6.10 -14.00 10.46
CA ARG A 198 7.31 -13.17 10.49
C ARG A 198 7.07 -11.74 10.02
N THR A 199 6.09 -11.53 9.15
CA THR A 199 5.85 -10.25 8.46
C THR A 199 4.56 -9.63 8.97
N PRO A 200 4.57 -8.39 9.52
CA PRO A 200 3.36 -7.69 9.96
C PRO A 200 2.46 -7.32 8.76
N ALA A 201 1.17 -7.10 9.04
CA ALA A 201 0.20 -6.75 7.99
C ALA A 201 0.49 -5.37 7.38
N PHE A 202 0.65 -4.38 8.26
CA PHE A 202 0.94 -2.97 7.96
C PHE A 202 2.23 -2.59 8.66
N LEU A 203 2.50 -1.37 8.92
CA LEU A 203 3.64 -0.79 9.63
C LEU A 203 4.81 -1.74 9.93
N PRO A 204 5.99 -1.53 9.36
CA PRO A 204 7.14 -2.37 9.57
C PRO A 204 7.55 -2.37 11.06
N ARG A 205 8.00 -3.50 11.58
CA ARG A 205 8.55 -3.57 12.94
C ARG A 205 9.84 -2.76 12.99
N LEU A 206 9.83 -1.63 13.69
CA LEU A 206 11.01 -0.83 13.96
C LEU A 206 11.90 -1.63 14.94
N GLY A 207 13.08 -2.06 14.50
CA GLY A 207 14.06 -2.72 15.38
C GLY A 207 14.29 -4.22 15.15
N ALA A 208 13.63 -4.87 14.23
CA ALA A 208 14.02 -6.22 13.83
C ALA A 208 15.25 -6.15 12.91
N HIS A 209 16.45 -6.12 13.47
CA HIS A 209 17.64 -6.54 12.76
C HIS A 209 17.37 -7.95 12.23
N HIS A 210 17.31 -8.13 10.92
CA HIS A 210 17.41 -9.43 10.29
C HIS A 210 18.80 -10.00 10.63
N THR A 211 18.90 -10.71 11.74
CA THR A 211 19.95 -11.72 11.88
C THR A 211 19.59 -12.79 10.85
N THR A 212 20.18 -12.69 9.68
CA THR A 212 20.32 -13.80 8.74
C THR A 212 21.25 -14.81 9.39
N THR A 213 20.73 -15.58 10.33
CA THR A 213 21.37 -16.81 10.72
C THR A 213 21.05 -17.80 9.60
N PRO A 214 22.04 -18.21 8.80
CA PRO A 214 21.82 -19.29 7.85
C PRO A 214 21.38 -20.51 8.69
N PRO A 215 20.48 -21.35 8.16
CA PRO A 215 20.10 -22.55 8.87
C PRO A 215 21.38 -23.32 9.18
N SER A 216 21.70 -23.45 10.47
CA SER A 216 22.78 -24.29 10.96
C SER A 216 22.61 -25.65 10.30
N GLY A 217 23.47 -25.92 9.34
CA GLY A 217 23.57 -27.23 8.71
C GLY A 217 23.71 -28.25 9.81
N ARG A 218 22.62 -28.95 10.09
CA ARG A 218 22.63 -30.13 10.93
C ARG A 218 23.55 -31.12 10.20
N ASN A 219 24.78 -31.17 10.69
CA ASN A 219 25.82 -32.11 10.28
C ASN A 219 25.22 -33.51 10.44
N THR A 220 24.53 -33.99 9.41
CA THR A 220 24.23 -35.42 9.32
C THR A 220 25.60 -36.09 9.10
N ARG A 221 26.19 -36.53 10.23
CA ARG A 221 27.29 -37.45 10.22
C ARG A 221 26.98 -38.50 9.17
N ALA A 222 27.80 -38.52 8.13
CA ALA A 222 27.78 -39.52 7.09
C ALA A 222 27.77 -40.88 7.75
N ALA A 223 26.66 -41.61 7.66
CA ALA A 223 26.62 -43.03 7.97
C ALA A 223 27.58 -43.71 6.99
N LYS A 224 28.64 -44.28 7.55
CA LYS A 224 29.63 -45.12 6.87
C LYS A 224 28.88 -46.18 6.06
N PRO A 225 29.15 -46.39 4.78
CA PRO A 225 28.52 -47.47 4.03
C PRO A 225 28.98 -48.80 4.62
N MET A 226 28.07 -49.59 5.13
CA MET A 226 28.30 -50.98 5.49
C MET A 226 28.47 -51.78 4.18
N LEU A 227 29.68 -52.27 3.93
CA LEU A 227 29.97 -53.21 2.86
C LEU A 227 29.13 -54.47 3.09
N PRO A 228 28.43 -54.99 2.07
CA PRO A 228 27.77 -56.26 2.21
C PRO A 228 28.80 -57.40 2.29
N THR A 229 28.73 -58.15 3.37
CA THR A 229 29.42 -59.43 3.54
C THR A 229 28.97 -60.41 2.46
N GLY A 230 29.95 -61.04 1.83
CA GLY A 230 29.85 -61.84 0.60
C GLY A 230 29.14 -63.19 0.75
N GLU A 231 27.86 -63.26 0.91
CA GLU A 231 27.11 -64.53 0.96
C GLU A 231 25.79 -64.55 0.18
N GLN A 232 25.54 -63.59 -0.70
CA GLN A 232 24.34 -63.60 -1.56
C GLN A 232 24.64 -63.52 -3.06
N ARG A 233 25.73 -64.18 -3.52
CA ARG A 233 26.11 -64.15 -4.95
C ARG A 233 25.83 -65.49 -5.67
N ALA A 234 24.99 -66.39 -5.12
CA ALA A 234 24.79 -67.71 -5.72
C ALA A 234 23.43 -68.00 -6.36
N ASP A 235 22.41 -67.15 -6.19
CA ASP A 235 21.05 -67.52 -6.62
C ASP A 235 20.46 -66.74 -7.79
N HIS A 236 21.21 -65.94 -8.51
CA HIS A 236 20.63 -65.12 -9.60
C HIS A 236 21.10 -65.51 -11.02
N VAL A 237 21.79 -66.62 -11.21
CA VAL A 237 22.27 -67.07 -12.56
C VAL A 237 21.43 -68.21 -13.16
N GLN A 238 20.38 -68.70 -12.51
CA GLN A 238 19.65 -69.87 -13.01
C GLN A 238 18.19 -69.66 -13.47
N ARG A 239 17.75 -68.43 -13.73
CA ARG A 239 16.37 -68.20 -14.23
C ARG A 239 16.20 -67.52 -15.59
N THR A 240 17.20 -67.58 -16.46
CA THR A 240 17.04 -67.09 -17.84
C THR A 240 17.49 -68.09 -18.87
N ARG A 241 17.06 -69.34 -18.73
CA ARG A 241 17.06 -70.30 -19.85
C ARG A 241 15.84 -71.19 -19.69
N THR A 242 14.74 -70.85 -20.34
CA THR A 242 13.73 -71.72 -20.97
C THR A 242 12.50 -70.89 -21.31
N LYS A 243 12.37 -70.54 -22.58
CA LYS A 243 11.11 -70.73 -23.31
C LYS A 243 11.43 -70.64 -24.80
N PRO A 244 10.86 -71.57 -25.55
CA PRO A 244 10.94 -71.60 -27.02
C PRO A 244 10.12 -70.50 -27.66
#